data_0a0ef8565e221b0d3130fccbfaaf9008
#
_entry.id   0a0ef8565e221b0d3130fccbfaaf9008
#
_cell.length_a   1.000
_cell.length_b   1.000
_cell.length_c   1.000
_cell.angle_alpha   90.00
_cell.angle_beta   90.00
_cell.angle_gamma   90.00
#
_symmetry.space_group_name_H-M   'P 1'
#
loop_
_entity.id
_entity.type
_entity.pdbx_description
1 polymer ?
#
loop_
_entity_poly.entity_id
_entity_poly.type
_entity_poly.pdbx_seq_one_letter_code
_entity_poly.pdbx_strand_id
1 'polypeptide(L)'
;VKKSTLLILMAVSTFLFMSCGNKQEAAGDGKLSLAVFVPGVLAGSPTYEMMDKGVRKAASEFDNVSVKTIEGGYNQGEWLSQVTALAASKEYDIIFTSNPSLPELCAEAQKSYPDQKFVIWDGYRENQPNMATMRFNDRELAFLLGHLARQITQGQMPLANPDQKIGLIVGQEYPVMNGAIIPGFKQGVLALGEGTEVDIRVVGNWYDAGKATELANSMFDSGVDVILTIAGGANQGVVAAAKERGKYVLWYNTDGYSIDSHIVGSGLLLADKAAYEWTKKALEGTLEYNKAITVGVKEGYIDFISDNKNYIKQVSPEIQQAQSQLMDRLKKGELTLSMPKL
;
A
#
# COMPACT_ATOMS: atom_id res chain seq x y z
N VAL A 1 -70.47 -8.53 71.00
CA VAL A 1 -69.07 -8.77 71.26
C VAL A 1 -68.42 -9.43 70.03
N LYS A 2 -67.82 -8.69 69.15
CA LYS A 2 -67.04 -9.26 68.01
C LYS A 2 -65.67 -8.61 67.98
N LYS A 3 -64.65 -9.40 68.12
CA LYS A 3 -63.24 -9.02 67.93
C LYS A 3 -62.92 -8.97 66.43
N SER A 4 -62.46 -7.85 65.92
CA SER A 4 -61.93 -7.69 64.59
C SER A 4 -60.42 -7.68 64.66
N THR A 5 -59.84 -8.64 64.02
CA THR A 5 -58.35 -8.80 63.84
C THR A 5 -57.94 -7.97 62.67
N LEU A 6 -57.02 -7.03 62.87
CA LEU A 6 -56.44 -6.17 61.85
C LEU A 6 -55.18 -6.87 61.25
N LEU A 7 -55.24 -7.24 60.01
CA LEU A 7 -54.12 -7.77 59.26
C LEU A 7 -53.37 -6.58 58.66
N ILE A 8 -52.12 -6.42 59.05
CA ILE A 8 -51.17 -5.48 58.42
C ILE A 8 -50.54 -6.16 57.27
N LEU A 9 -50.79 -5.70 56.02
CA LEU A 9 -50.14 -6.10 54.82
C LEU A 9 -48.87 -5.24 54.66
N MET A 10 -47.72 -5.88 54.80
CA MET A 10 -46.41 -5.26 54.55
C MET A 10 -46.11 -5.37 53.07
N ALA A 11 -46.22 -4.25 52.33
CA ALA A 11 -45.82 -4.19 50.90
C ALA A 11 -44.33 -4.07 50.83
N VAL A 12 -43.68 -5.14 50.37
CA VAL A 12 -42.25 -5.13 49.97
C VAL A 12 -42.15 -4.54 48.55
N SER A 13 -41.67 -3.30 48.50
CA SER A 13 -41.36 -2.61 47.24
C SER A 13 -40.02 -3.13 46.68
N THR A 14 -40.10 -4.00 45.69
CA THR A 14 -38.91 -4.47 44.94
C THR A 14 -38.57 -3.42 43.89
N PHE A 15 -37.52 -2.64 44.14
CA PHE A 15 -36.89 -1.78 43.13
C PHE A 15 -36.18 -2.68 42.11
N LEU A 16 -36.77 -2.84 40.92
CA LEU A 16 -36.12 -3.35 39.75
C LEU A 16 -35.21 -2.26 39.19
N PHE A 17 -33.92 -2.41 39.43
CA PHE A 17 -32.90 -1.68 38.65
C PHE A 17 -32.95 -2.17 37.19
N MET A 18 -33.58 -1.41 36.31
CA MET A 18 -33.39 -1.53 34.90
C MET A 18 -31.99 -1.05 34.57
N SER A 19 -31.04 -1.98 34.53
CA SER A 19 -29.74 -1.79 33.87
C SER A 19 -30.02 -1.66 32.38
N CYS A 20 -29.97 -0.45 31.84
CA CYS A 20 -29.82 -0.24 30.41
C CYS A 20 -28.44 -0.75 30.01
N GLY A 21 -28.31 -2.06 29.84
CA GLY A 21 -27.21 -2.64 29.07
C GLY A 21 -27.42 -2.22 27.63
N ASN A 22 -26.49 -1.41 27.09
CA ASN A 22 -26.32 -1.28 25.66
C ASN A 22 -26.20 -2.71 25.09
N LYS A 23 -27.28 -3.19 24.51
CA LYS A 23 -27.17 -4.31 23.57
C LYS A 23 -26.33 -3.81 22.40
N GLN A 24 -25.06 -4.15 22.40
CA GLN A 24 -24.33 -4.32 21.18
C GLN A 24 -25.20 -5.26 20.34
N GLU A 25 -25.78 -4.75 19.27
CA GLU A 25 -26.46 -5.57 18.29
C GLU A 25 -25.44 -6.59 17.80
N ALA A 26 -25.59 -7.83 18.25
CA ALA A 26 -24.88 -8.96 17.69
C ALA A 26 -25.19 -8.94 16.19
N ALA A 27 -24.16 -9.01 15.37
CA ALA A 27 -24.27 -9.22 13.93
C ALA A 27 -25.33 -10.31 13.72
N GLY A 28 -26.37 -9.97 12.96
CA GLY A 28 -27.43 -10.92 12.67
C GLY A 28 -26.87 -12.15 11.94
N ASP A 29 -27.62 -13.25 11.93
CA ASP A 29 -27.39 -14.48 11.18
C ASP A 29 -27.31 -14.25 9.63
N GLY A 30 -26.98 -13.07 9.18
CA GLY A 30 -26.92 -12.63 7.80
C GLY A 30 -25.52 -12.85 7.20
N LYS A 31 -25.52 -13.33 6.00
CA LYS A 31 -24.32 -13.46 5.16
C LYS A 31 -23.74 -12.08 4.87
N LEU A 32 -22.51 -11.81 5.33
CA LEU A 32 -21.78 -10.59 5.00
C LEU A 32 -21.30 -10.63 3.55
N SER A 33 -21.54 -9.57 2.82
CA SER A 33 -21.15 -9.42 1.41
C SER A 33 -20.09 -8.34 1.26
N LEU A 34 -18.93 -8.71 0.73
CA LEU A 34 -17.80 -7.83 0.50
C LEU A 34 -17.60 -7.61 -1.01
N ALA A 35 -17.35 -6.36 -1.41
CA ALA A 35 -16.85 -6.04 -2.74
C ALA A 35 -15.37 -5.68 -2.67
N VAL A 36 -14.57 -6.12 -3.64
CA VAL A 36 -13.24 -5.59 -3.92
C VAL A 36 -13.33 -4.86 -5.24
N PHE A 37 -13.35 -3.53 -5.21
CA PHE A 37 -13.31 -2.69 -6.39
C PHE A 37 -11.86 -2.44 -6.78
N VAL A 38 -11.45 -2.94 -7.93
CA VAL A 38 -10.11 -2.76 -8.50
C VAL A 38 -10.17 -1.60 -9.50
N PRO A 39 -9.53 -0.45 -9.22
CA PRO A 39 -9.46 0.67 -10.17
C PRO A 39 -8.43 0.38 -11.28
N GLY A 40 -8.77 -0.56 -12.13
CA GLY A 40 -7.93 -1.14 -13.15
C GLY A 40 -8.40 -2.54 -13.52
N VAL A 41 -7.46 -3.40 -13.89
CA VAL A 41 -7.65 -4.83 -14.07
C VAL A 41 -6.82 -5.60 -13.05
N LEU A 42 -7.31 -6.75 -12.60
CA LEU A 42 -6.64 -7.56 -11.58
C LEU A 42 -5.41 -8.27 -12.17
N ALA A 43 -5.62 -8.96 -13.29
CA ALA A 43 -4.57 -9.76 -13.91
C ALA A 43 -3.38 -8.89 -14.37
N GLY A 44 -2.18 -9.23 -13.90
CA GLY A 44 -0.96 -8.49 -14.22
C GLY A 44 -0.79 -7.18 -13.43
N SER A 45 -1.59 -6.97 -12.37
CA SER A 45 -1.47 -5.85 -11.45
C SER A 45 -1.08 -6.36 -10.05
N PRO A 46 0.20 -6.61 -9.76
CA PRO A 46 0.64 -7.34 -8.57
C PRO A 46 0.09 -6.80 -7.26
N THR A 47 -0.02 -5.48 -7.13
CA THR A 47 -0.56 -4.83 -5.92
C THR A 47 -2.04 -5.18 -5.72
N TYR A 48 -2.85 -5.13 -6.77
CA TYR A 48 -4.27 -5.47 -6.68
C TYR A 48 -4.50 -6.97 -6.49
N GLU A 49 -3.67 -7.81 -7.12
CA GLU A 49 -3.69 -9.27 -6.89
C GLU A 49 -3.38 -9.62 -5.43
N MET A 50 -2.38 -8.96 -4.83
CA MET A 50 -2.05 -9.13 -3.41
C MET A 50 -3.19 -8.67 -2.50
N MET A 51 -3.83 -7.54 -2.79
CA MET A 51 -4.95 -7.02 -2.01
C MET A 51 -6.17 -7.93 -2.09
N ASP A 52 -6.59 -8.35 -3.28
CA ASP A 52 -7.70 -9.29 -3.45
C ASP A 52 -7.45 -10.61 -2.72
N LYS A 53 -6.23 -11.15 -2.83
CA LYS A 53 -5.79 -12.34 -2.09
C LYS A 53 -5.88 -12.15 -0.58
N GLY A 54 -5.46 -10.99 -0.06
CA GLY A 54 -5.53 -10.67 1.36
C GLY A 54 -6.96 -10.63 1.87
N VAL A 55 -7.86 -9.97 1.15
CA VAL A 55 -9.30 -9.92 1.48
C VAL A 55 -9.91 -11.31 1.49
N ARG A 56 -9.68 -12.11 0.43
CA ARG A 56 -10.23 -13.48 0.34
C ARG A 56 -9.69 -14.39 1.42
N LYS A 57 -8.40 -14.27 1.76
CA LYS A 57 -7.79 -15.03 2.85
C LYS A 57 -8.46 -14.69 4.18
N ALA A 58 -8.65 -13.41 4.51
CA ALA A 58 -9.32 -13.02 5.74
C ALA A 58 -10.78 -13.50 5.76
N ALA A 59 -11.52 -13.30 4.66
CA ALA A 59 -12.91 -13.73 4.54
C ALA A 59 -13.08 -15.23 4.72
N SER A 60 -12.11 -16.04 4.28
CA SER A 60 -12.17 -17.51 4.41
C SER A 60 -12.06 -18.03 5.86
N GLU A 61 -11.70 -17.16 6.81
CA GLU A 61 -11.65 -17.49 8.24
C GLU A 61 -13.01 -17.28 8.95
N PHE A 62 -14.01 -16.77 8.25
CA PHE A 62 -15.34 -16.47 8.78
C PHE A 62 -16.42 -17.25 8.03
N ASP A 63 -17.36 -17.82 8.77
CA ASP A 63 -18.54 -18.42 8.19
C ASP A 63 -19.46 -17.33 7.62
N ASN A 64 -20.16 -17.63 6.51
CA ASN A 64 -21.13 -16.73 5.90
C ASN A 64 -20.60 -15.39 5.36
N VAL A 65 -19.34 -15.31 4.96
CA VAL A 65 -18.77 -14.15 4.24
C VAL A 65 -18.61 -14.48 2.76
N SER A 66 -19.06 -13.57 1.89
CA SER A 66 -18.84 -13.68 0.44
C SER A 66 -18.01 -12.50 -0.06
N VAL A 67 -17.15 -12.74 -1.06
CA VAL A 67 -16.30 -11.73 -1.67
C VAL A 67 -16.49 -11.73 -3.17
N LYS A 68 -16.81 -10.57 -3.75
CA LYS A 68 -16.88 -10.35 -5.20
C LYS A 68 -15.86 -9.30 -5.60
N THR A 69 -15.05 -9.61 -6.60
CA THR A 69 -14.11 -8.67 -7.21
C THR A 69 -14.73 -8.03 -8.42
N ILE A 70 -14.62 -6.71 -8.54
CA ILE A 70 -15.15 -5.90 -9.62
C ILE A 70 -14.01 -5.09 -10.22
N GLU A 71 -13.74 -5.28 -11.51
CA GLU A 71 -12.70 -4.55 -12.23
C GLU A 71 -13.28 -3.27 -12.82
N GLY A 72 -12.72 -2.11 -12.45
CA GLY A 72 -13.14 -0.80 -12.94
C GLY A 72 -12.54 -0.41 -14.28
N GLY A 73 -11.55 -1.19 -14.77
CA GLY A 73 -10.83 -0.83 -15.99
C GLY A 73 -9.95 0.42 -15.83
N TYR A 74 -9.27 0.80 -16.91
CA TYR A 74 -8.31 1.90 -16.89
C TYR A 74 -8.93 3.29 -17.16
N ASN A 75 -10.23 3.36 -17.45
CA ASN A 75 -10.91 4.63 -17.64
C ASN A 75 -11.28 5.26 -16.29
N GLN A 76 -10.38 6.09 -15.77
CA GLN A 76 -10.55 6.74 -14.46
C GLN A 76 -11.81 7.61 -14.38
N GLY A 77 -12.29 8.15 -15.52
CA GLY A 77 -13.52 8.94 -15.57
C GLY A 77 -14.79 8.14 -15.23
N GLU A 78 -14.74 6.82 -15.30
CA GLU A 78 -15.86 5.95 -14.97
C GLU A 78 -15.87 5.47 -13.52
N TRP A 79 -14.77 5.56 -12.80
CA TRP A 79 -14.64 4.99 -11.45
C TRP A 79 -15.67 5.57 -10.47
N LEU A 80 -15.94 6.88 -10.53
CA LEU A 80 -16.97 7.48 -9.67
C LEU A 80 -18.33 6.85 -9.90
N SER A 81 -18.75 6.71 -11.15
CA SER A 81 -20.06 6.13 -11.47
C SER A 81 -20.15 4.65 -11.06
N GLN A 82 -19.06 3.91 -11.21
CA GLN A 82 -18.98 2.49 -10.83
C GLN A 82 -19.05 2.31 -9.31
N VAL A 83 -18.25 3.08 -8.54
CA VAL A 83 -18.28 3.05 -7.07
C VAL A 83 -19.64 3.49 -6.54
N THR A 84 -20.26 4.50 -7.16
CA THR A 84 -21.61 4.96 -6.82
C THR A 84 -22.66 3.88 -7.09
N ALA A 85 -22.53 3.17 -8.22
CA ALA A 85 -23.44 2.06 -8.54
C ALA A 85 -23.31 0.89 -7.56
N LEU A 86 -22.08 0.57 -7.11
CA LEU A 86 -21.86 -0.43 -6.07
C LEU A 86 -22.51 -0.04 -4.74
N ALA A 87 -22.37 1.21 -4.30
CA ALA A 87 -23.02 1.72 -3.10
C ALA A 87 -24.56 1.75 -3.25
N ALA A 88 -25.06 2.11 -4.43
CA ALA A 88 -26.49 2.16 -4.74
C ALA A 88 -27.15 0.77 -4.73
N SER A 89 -26.42 -0.27 -5.10
CA SER A 89 -26.95 -1.64 -5.15
C SER A 89 -27.36 -2.17 -3.79
N LYS A 90 -26.72 -1.67 -2.72
CA LYS A 90 -26.88 -2.17 -1.34
C LYS A 90 -26.61 -3.68 -1.20
N GLU A 91 -25.88 -4.26 -2.16
CA GLU A 91 -25.51 -5.68 -2.13
C GLU A 91 -24.31 -5.97 -1.23
N TYR A 92 -23.52 -4.92 -0.89
CA TYR A 92 -22.26 -5.09 -0.19
C TYR A 92 -22.26 -4.31 1.12
N ASP A 93 -21.95 -5.01 2.21
CA ASP A 93 -21.79 -4.40 3.54
C ASP A 93 -20.55 -3.50 3.59
N ILE A 94 -19.47 -3.92 2.92
CA ILE A 94 -18.20 -3.20 2.86
C ILE A 94 -17.65 -3.27 1.43
N ILE A 95 -17.23 -2.11 0.92
CA ILE A 95 -16.50 -2.00 -0.34
C ILE A 95 -15.04 -1.72 -0.02
N PHE A 96 -14.17 -2.64 -0.43
CA PHE A 96 -12.72 -2.51 -0.36
C PHE A 96 -12.19 -1.98 -1.68
N THR A 97 -11.20 -1.08 -1.62
CA THR A 97 -10.53 -0.58 -2.84
C THR A 97 -9.14 -0.05 -2.50
N SER A 98 -8.40 0.35 -3.51
CA SER A 98 -7.06 0.91 -3.38
C SER A 98 -6.81 1.90 -4.51
N ASN A 99 -6.21 2.98 -4.24
CA ASN A 99 -5.63 4.00 -5.14
C ASN A 99 -5.74 5.38 -4.47
N PRO A 100 -4.77 6.29 -4.64
CA PRO A 100 -4.79 7.63 -4.04
C PRO A 100 -6.02 8.50 -4.39
N SER A 101 -6.67 8.25 -5.53
CA SER A 101 -7.86 9.02 -5.95
C SER A 101 -9.18 8.50 -5.37
N LEU A 102 -9.22 7.24 -4.92
CA LEU A 102 -10.47 6.58 -4.50
C LEU A 102 -11.09 7.17 -3.22
N PRO A 103 -10.35 7.69 -2.23
CA PRO A 103 -10.98 8.32 -1.07
C PRO A 103 -11.94 9.45 -1.43
N GLU A 104 -11.58 10.31 -2.41
CA GLU A 104 -12.45 11.40 -2.86
C GLU A 104 -13.69 10.88 -3.61
N LEU A 105 -13.49 9.89 -4.49
CA LEU A 105 -14.59 9.28 -5.26
C LEU A 105 -15.57 8.54 -4.35
N CYS A 106 -15.07 7.81 -3.36
CA CYS A 106 -15.91 7.12 -2.37
C CYS A 106 -16.65 8.12 -1.46
N ALA A 107 -16.01 9.22 -1.07
CA ALA A 107 -16.66 10.27 -0.30
C ALA A 107 -17.76 10.97 -1.10
N GLU A 108 -17.57 11.17 -2.42
CA GLU A 108 -18.62 11.70 -3.30
C GLU A 108 -19.82 10.74 -3.38
N ALA A 109 -19.58 9.43 -3.52
CA ALA A 109 -20.62 8.41 -3.49
C ALA A 109 -21.37 8.40 -2.14
N GLN A 110 -20.67 8.59 -1.03
CA GLN A 110 -21.27 8.64 0.31
C GLN A 110 -22.23 9.84 0.52
N LYS A 111 -22.16 10.89 -0.28
CA LYS A 111 -23.17 11.97 -0.22
C LYS A 111 -24.58 11.45 -0.49
N SER A 112 -24.71 10.45 -1.35
CA SER A 112 -25.97 9.81 -1.68
C SER A 112 -26.22 8.50 -0.88
N TYR A 113 -25.16 7.86 -0.44
CA TYR A 113 -25.20 6.57 0.28
C TYR A 113 -24.34 6.62 1.55
N PRO A 114 -24.76 7.42 2.57
CA PRO A 114 -23.93 7.73 3.73
C PRO A 114 -23.60 6.51 4.61
N ASP A 115 -24.43 5.47 4.57
CA ASP A 115 -24.24 4.27 5.38
C ASP A 115 -23.25 3.27 4.76
N GLN A 116 -22.87 3.46 3.49
CA GLN A 116 -21.94 2.56 2.84
C GLN A 116 -20.56 2.64 3.47
N LYS A 117 -20.06 1.49 3.92
CA LYS A 117 -18.69 1.38 4.46
C LYS A 117 -17.68 1.19 3.36
N PHE A 118 -16.57 1.96 3.45
CA PHE A 118 -15.42 1.83 2.57
C PHE A 118 -14.15 1.58 3.37
N VAL A 119 -13.31 0.68 2.86
CA VAL A 119 -11.95 0.44 3.35
C VAL A 119 -10.99 0.65 2.17
N ILE A 120 -10.10 1.62 2.29
CA ILE A 120 -9.28 2.07 1.17
C ILE A 120 -7.80 1.98 1.54
N TRP A 121 -7.07 1.17 0.81
CA TRP A 121 -5.61 1.11 0.88
C TRP A 121 -4.98 2.04 -0.16
N ASP A 122 -3.76 2.46 0.08
CA ASP A 122 -3.03 3.39 -0.77
C ASP A 122 -3.80 4.70 -1.03
N GLY A 123 -4.55 5.13 -0.01
CA GLY A 123 -5.34 6.36 -0.03
C GLY A 123 -5.38 7.01 1.35
N TYR A 124 -5.64 8.31 1.41
CA TYR A 124 -5.64 9.05 2.66
C TYR A 124 -6.74 10.10 2.69
N ARG A 125 -7.71 9.94 3.60
CA ARG A 125 -8.76 10.92 3.86
C ARG A 125 -9.19 10.85 5.32
N GLU A 126 -8.99 11.94 6.05
CA GLU A 126 -9.40 12.09 7.44
C GLU A 126 -10.87 12.52 7.55
N ASN A 127 -11.46 12.25 8.69
CA ASN A 127 -12.77 12.77 9.08
C ASN A 127 -13.92 12.43 8.11
N GLN A 128 -13.88 11.24 7.49
CA GLN A 128 -14.93 10.73 6.61
C GLN A 128 -15.67 9.59 7.29
N PRO A 129 -16.95 9.79 7.70
CA PRO A 129 -17.76 8.73 8.32
C PRO A 129 -17.82 7.46 7.47
N ASN A 130 -17.88 6.30 8.10
CA ASN A 130 -17.95 5.00 7.44
C ASN A 130 -16.84 4.73 6.41
N MET A 131 -15.72 5.45 6.50
CA MET A 131 -14.54 5.24 5.68
C MET A 131 -13.32 5.05 6.58
N ALA A 132 -12.54 4.00 6.29
CA ALA A 132 -11.22 3.77 6.88
C ALA A 132 -10.19 3.82 5.75
N THR A 133 -9.18 4.67 5.87
CA THR A 133 -8.15 4.80 4.86
C THR A 133 -6.75 4.56 5.43
N MET A 134 -5.90 3.92 4.63
CA MET A 134 -4.50 3.69 4.95
C MET A 134 -3.65 3.98 3.72
N ARG A 135 -2.56 4.69 3.90
CA ARG A 135 -1.51 4.81 2.90
C ARG A 135 -0.19 4.26 3.42
N PHE A 136 0.60 3.75 2.51
CA PHE A 136 1.98 3.40 2.80
C PHE A 136 2.85 4.66 2.88
N ASN A 137 3.90 4.61 3.69
CA ASN A 137 4.92 5.65 3.70
C ASN A 137 5.89 5.44 2.53
N ASP A 138 5.42 5.71 1.33
CA ASP A 138 6.21 5.57 0.10
C ASP A 138 7.53 6.33 0.14
N ARG A 139 7.61 7.39 0.95
CA ARG A 139 8.85 8.13 1.14
C ARG A 139 9.94 7.30 1.81
N GLU A 140 9.57 6.43 2.78
CA GLU A 140 10.53 5.52 3.42
C GLU A 140 11.06 4.48 2.43
N LEU A 141 10.18 3.85 1.66
CA LEU A 141 10.59 2.86 0.67
C LEU A 141 11.49 3.47 -0.42
N ALA A 142 11.09 4.63 -0.93
CA ALA A 142 11.88 5.35 -1.92
C ALA A 142 13.24 5.78 -1.36
N PHE A 143 13.30 6.24 -0.11
CA PHE A 143 14.55 6.58 0.58
C PHE A 143 15.49 5.37 0.70
N LEU A 144 14.96 4.21 1.14
CA LEU A 144 15.72 2.97 1.23
C LEU A 144 16.37 2.58 -0.10
N LEU A 145 15.61 2.66 -1.19
CA LEU A 145 16.08 2.31 -2.51
C LEU A 145 17.02 3.38 -3.10
N GLY A 146 16.81 4.67 -2.78
CA GLY A 146 17.74 5.74 -3.13
C GLY A 146 19.09 5.61 -2.44
N HIS A 147 19.08 5.26 -1.16
CA HIS A 147 20.29 4.99 -0.38
C HIS A 147 21.06 3.79 -0.95
N LEU A 148 20.35 2.70 -1.30
CA LEU A 148 20.95 1.54 -1.93
C LEU A 148 21.53 1.88 -3.32
N ALA A 149 20.79 2.62 -4.14
CA ALA A 149 21.27 3.06 -5.46
C ALA A 149 22.59 3.84 -5.36
N ARG A 150 22.67 4.75 -4.36
CA ARG A 150 23.88 5.52 -4.10
C ARG A 150 25.06 4.63 -3.73
N GLN A 151 24.85 3.63 -2.90
CA GLN A 151 25.91 2.70 -2.49
C GLN A 151 26.37 1.83 -3.68
N ILE A 152 25.45 1.40 -4.54
CA ILE A 152 25.75 0.61 -5.73
C ILE A 152 26.65 1.41 -6.69
N THR A 153 26.25 2.64 -7.03
CA THR A 153 27.00 3.45 -8.00
C THR A 153 28.35 3.96 -7.47
N GLN A 154 28.47 4.16 -6.14
CA GLN A 154 29.75 4.53 -5.51
C GLN A 154 30.59 3.33 -5.11
N GLY A 155 29.94 2.19 -4.85
CA GLY A 155 30.60 0.96 -4.46
C GLY A 155 31.42 0.38 -5.62
N GLN A 156 32.35 -0.50 -5.29
CA GLN A 156 33.12 -1.23 -6.30
C GLN A 156 32.30 -2.42 -6.85
N MET A 157 31.03 -2.13 -7.23
CA MET A 157 30.17 -3.12 -7.85
C MET A 157 30.63 -3.36 -9.30
N PRO A 158 30.66 -4.62 -9.80
CA PRO A 158 31.26 -4.96 -11.10
C PRO A 158 30.69 -4.20 -12.30
N LEU A 159 29.41 -3.77 -12.27
CA LEU A 159 28.75 -3.05 -13.36
C LEU A 159 28.60 -1.54 -13.07
N ALA A 160 29.15 -1.05 -11.94
CA ALA A 160 29.20 0.38 -11.62
C ALA A 160 30.26 1.08 -12.46
N ASN A 161 30.09 2.37 -12.70
CA ASN A 161 31.02 3.19 -13.47
C ASN A 161 31.40 4.47 -12.69
N PRO A 162 32.43 5.21 -13.10
CA PRO A 162 32.91 6.39 -12.37
C PRO A 162 31.97 7.60 -12.48
N ASP A 163 30.96 7.61 -13.36
CA ASP A 163 30.10 8.77 -13.61
C ASP A 163 29.14 9.03 -12.44
N GLN A 164 28.89 8.00 -11.61
CA GLN A 164 28.05 8.09 -10.40
C GLN A 164 26.66 8.66 -10.67
N LYS A 165 26.04 8.24 -11.78
CA LYS A 165 24.69 8.64 -12.16
C LYS A 165 23.68 7.56 -11.86
N ILE A 166 22.54 7.98 -11.32
CA ILE A 166 21.44 7.11 -10.92
C ILE A 166 20.20 7.46 -11.72
N GLY A 167 19.47 6.45 -12.18
CA GLY A 167 18.21 6.60 -12.87
C GLY A 167 16.99 6.32 -12.01
N LEU A 168 15.90 7.03 -12.29
CA LEU A 168 14.56 6.71 -11.82
C LEU A 168 13.59 6.78 -13.00
N ILE A 169 12.98 5.64 -13.36
CA ILE A 169 11.93 5.60 -14.38
C ILE A 169 10.59 5.37 -13.69
N VAL A 170 9.63 6.27 -13.93
CA VAL A 170 8.29 6.23 -13.36
C VAL A 170 7.23 6.12 -14.45
N GLY A 171 6.09 5.47 -14.14
CA GLY A 171 5.00 5.30 -15.10
C GLY A 171 4.28 6.60 -15.41
N GLN A 172 3.86 7.31 -14.39
CA GLN A 172 3.13 8.58 -14.49
C GLN A 172 3.50 9.51 -13.34
N GLU A 173 3.21 10.80 -13.53
CA GLU A 173 3.24 11.80 -12.48
C GLU A 173 1.88 11.86 -11.77
N TYR A 174 1.91 11.84 -10.45
CA TYR A 174 0.74 12.01 -9.58
C TYR A 174 1.20 12.52 -8.20
N PRO A 175 0.30 13.02 -7.33
CA PRO A 175 0.71 13.70 -6.10
C PRO A 175 1.69 12.90 -5.23
N VAL A 176 1.48 11.60 -5.01
CA VAL A 176 2.39 10.77 -4.20
C VAL A 176 3.73 10.59 -4.89
N MET A 177 3.76 10.37 -6.21
CA MET A 177 5.00 10.26 -6.98
C MET A 177 5.85 11.52 -6.84
N ASN A 178 5.25 12.68 -7.09
CA ASN A 178 5.96 13.97 -7.10
C ASN A 178 6.25 14.51 -5.71
N GLY A 179 5.37 14.27 -4.74
CA GLY A 179 5.49 14.81 -3.37
C GLY A 179 6.22 13.92 -2.38
N ALA A 180 6.22 12.61 -2.58
CA ALA A 180 6.79 11.64 -1.63
C ALA A 180 7.86 10.74 -2.23
N ILE A 181 7.58 10.03 -3.33
CA ILE A 181 8.47 9.01 -3.90
C ILE A 181 9.74 9.64 -4.47
N ILE A 182 9.62 10.56 -5.43
CA ILE A 182 10.76 11.24 -6.03
C ILE A 182 11.60 11.98 -4.99
N PRO A 183 11.02 12.81 -4.09
CA PRO A 183 11.78 13.46 -3.03
C PRO A 183 12.43 12.47 -2.05
N GLY A 184 11.75 11.39 -1.68
CA GLY A 184 12.29 10.33 -0.83
C GLY A 184 13.50 9.64 -1.45
N PHE A 185 13.40 9.28 -2.73
CA PHE A 185 14.50 8.67 -3.49
C PHE A 185 15.72 9.60 -3.54
N LYS A 186 15.53 10.87 -3.93
CA LYS A 186 16.60 11.88 -3.93
C LYS A 186 17.21 12.06 -2.54
N GLN A 187 16.39 12.10 -1.49
CA GLN A 187 16.88 12.22 -0.12
C GLN A 187 17.72 11.01 0.29
N GLY A 188 17.36 9.80 -0.13
CA GLY A 188 18.12 8.58 0.08
C GLY A 188 19.48 8.64 -0.60
N VAL A 189 19.51 9.08 -1.86
CA VAL A 189 20.75 9.28 -2.62
C VAL A 189 21.67 10.29 -1.94
N LEU A 190 21.14 11.42 -1.47
CA LEU A 190 21.89 12.50 -0.84
C LEU A 190 22.30 12.18 0.62
N ALA A 191 21.73 11.17 1.26
CA ALA A 191 22.07 10.79 2.64
C ALA A 191 23.53 10.36 2.81
N LEU A 192 24.20 9.97 1.73
CA LEU A 192 25.63 9.60 1.70
C LEU A 192 26.52 10.68 1.10
N GLY A 193 26.05 11.90 0.97
CA GLY A 193 26.77 13.06 0.44
C GLY A 193 26.30 13.53 -0.91
N GLU A 194 26.79 14.68 -1.32
CA GLU A 194 26.47 15.30 -2.60
C GLU A 194 27.29 14.70 -3.76
N GLY A 195 27.05 15.17 -5.00
CA GLY A 195 27.83 14.84 -6.17
C GLY A 195 27.31 13.69 -7.02
N THR A 196 26.17 13.08 -6.68
CA THR A 196 25.50 12.10 -7.55
C THR A 196 24.31 12.75 -8.26
N GLU A 197 24.29 12.61 -9.58
CA GLU A 197 23.19 13.05 -10.41
C GLU A 197 22.07 12.00 -10.40
N VAL A 198 20.81 12.47 -10.29
CA VAL A 198 19.61 11.62 -10.41
C VAL A 198 18.84 12.05 -11.66
N ASP A 199 18.92 11.22 -12.72
CA ASP A 199 18.12 11.38 -13.94
C ASP A 199 16.73 10.75 -13.70
N ILE A 200 15.66 11.52 -13.92
CA ILE A 200 14.27 11.07 -13.71
C ILE A 200 13.52 11.17 -15.02
N ARG A 201 12.89 10.05 -15.42
CA ARG A 201 12.11 10.00 -16.67
C ARG A 201 10.74 9.37 -16.45
N VAL A 202 9.77 9.86 -17.21
CA VAL A 202 8.37 9.46 -17.14
C VAL A 202 8.00 8.72 -18.43
N VAL A 203 7.46 7.50 -18.29
CA VAL A 203 6.96 6.72 -19.43
C VAL A 203 5.70 7.36 -20.03
N GLY A 204 4.83 7.92 -19.18
CA GLY A 204 3.54 8.48 -19.55
C GLY A 204 2.37 7.53 -19.32
N ASN A 205 2.63 6.25 -19.04
CA ASN A 205 1.65 5.22 -18.73
C ASN A 205 2.30 4.05 -17.98
N TRP A 206 1.49 3.06 -17.58
CA TRP A 206 1.92 1.93 -16.76
C TRP A 206 2.21 0.64 -17.55
N TYR A 207 2.18 0.66 -18.87
CA TYR A 207 2.22 -0.55 -19.69
C TYR A 207 3.16 -0.51 -20.92
N ASP A 208 3.66 0.66 -21.33
CA ASP A 208 4.52 0.79 -22.53
C ASP A 208 5.97 0.39 -22.23
N ALA A 209 6.23 -0.91 -22.30
CA ALA A 209 7.56 -1.46 -22.14
C ALA A 209 8.55 -0.98 -23.23
N GLY A 210 8.09 -0.72 -24.47
CA GLY A 210 8.92 -0.19 -25.54
C GLY A 210 9.46 1.19 -25.20
N LYS A 211 8.59 2.08 -24.75
CA LYS A 211 8.99 3.42 -24.29
C LYS A 211 9.93 3.37 -23.09
N ALA A 212 9.66 2.48 -22.13
CA ALA A 212 10.54 2.30 -20.97
C ALA A 212 11.93 1.80 -21.37
N THR A 213 12.04 0.90 -22.39
CA THR A 213 13.31 0.45 -22.95
C THR A 213 14.11 1.59 -23.58
N GLU A 214 13.46 2.45 -24.39
CA GLU A 214 14.11 3.62 -25.00
C GLU A 214 14.66 4.58 -23.93
N LEU A 215 13.87 4.88 -22.90
CA LEU A 215 14.27 5.74 -21.80
C LEU A 215 15.45 5.17 -21.02
N ALA A 216 15.39 3.88 -20.68
CA ALA A 216 16.47 3.19 -19.97
C ALA A 216 17.77 3.17 -20.78
N ASN A 217 17.73 2.82 -22.07
CA ASN A 217 18.89 2.83 -22.94
C ASN A 217 19.52 4.23 -23.02
N SER A 218 18.71 5.27 -23.19
CA SER A 218 19.21 6.65 -23.21
C SER A 218 19.84 7.10 -21.87
N MET A 219 19.34 6.59 -20.73
CA MET A 219 19.97 6.80 -19.42
C MET A 219 21.32 6.09 -19.33
N PHE A 220 21.39 4.82 -19.74
CA PHE A 220 22.64 4.05 -19.75
C PHE A 220 23.70 4.68 -20.68
N ASP A 221 23.29 5.20 -21.84
CA ASP A 221 24.18 5.93 -22.76
C ASP A 221 24.71 7.24 -22.12
N SER A 222 23.98 7.85 -21.20
CA SER A 222 24.41 9.05 -20.46
C SER A 222 25.26 8.75 -19.23
N GLY A 223 25.57 7.47 -18.94
CA GLY A 223 26.43 7.06 -17.84
C GLY A 223 25.68 6.57 -16.57
N VAL A 224 24.36 6.41 -16.63
CA VAL A 224 23.61 5.76 -15.53
C VAL A 224 24.01 4.28 -15.45
N ASP A 225 24.21 3.76 -14.25
CA ASP A 225 24.56 2.35 -14.01
C ASP A 225 23.53 1.58 -13.18
N VAL A 226 22.64 2.27 -12.47
CA VAL A 226 21.53 1.69 -11.71
C VAL A 226 20.26 2.49 -11.91
N ILE A 227 19.14 1.81 -12.22
CA ILE A 227 17.83 2.43 -12.38
C ILE A 227 16.84 1.84 -11.37
N LEU A 228 16.19 2.69 -10.57
CA LEU A 228 14.95 2.32 -9.90
C LEU A 228 13.80 2.42 -10.90
N THR A 229 12.96 1.38 -11.01
CA THR A 229 11.82 1.38 -11.92
C THR A 229 10.50 1.28 -11.14
N ILE A 230 9.57 2.22 -11.43
CA ILE A 230 8.23 2.31 -10.83
C ILE A 230 7.22 2.60 -11.96
N ALA A 231 7.06 1.67 -12.88
CA ALA A 231 6.28 1.87 -14.10
C ALA A 231 5.33 0.70 -14.44
N GLY A 232 4.96 -0.12 -13.43
CA GLY A 232 4.02 -1.23 -13.63
C GLY A 232 4.50 -2.23 -14.66
N GLY A 233 3.66 -2.58 -15.65
CA GLY A 233 4.02 -3.49 -16.73
C GLY A 233 5.16 -2.98 -17.62
N ALA A 234 5.35 -1.66 -17.71
CA ALA A 234 6.44 -1.06 -18.45
C ALA A 234 7.82 -1.33 -17.82
N ASN A 235 7.90 -1.74 -16.55
CA ASN A 235 9.15 -2.15 -15.88
C ASN A 235 9.91 -3.22 -16.67
N GLN A 236 9.22 -4.09 -17.41
CA GLN A 236 9.85 -5.14 -18.21
C GLN A 236 10.80 -4.56 -19.27
N GLY A 237 10.51 -3.39 -19.82
CA GLY A 237 11.36 -2.67 -20.75
C GLY A 237 12.66 -2.20 -20.10
N VAL A 238 12.60 -1.70 -18.86
CA VAL A 238 13.80 -1.29 -18.10
C VAL A 238 14.67 -2.50 -17.79
N VAL A 239 14.08 -3.62 -17.37
CA VAL A 239 14.81 -4.86 -17.08
C VAL A 239 15.49 -5.40 -18.35
N ALA A 240 14.79 -5.40 -19.49
CA ALA A 240 15.36 -5.86 -20.77
C ALA A 240 16.56 -4.99 -21.18
N ALA A 241 16.45 -3.67 -21.10
CA ALA A 241 17.54 -2.76 -21.39
C ALA A 241 18.74 -2.96 -20.44
N ALA A 242 18.49 -3.11 -19.14
CA ALA A 242 19.54 -3.34 -18.16
C ALA A 242 20.29 -4.65 -18.40
N LYS A 243 19.57 -5.71 -18.76
CA LYS A 243 20.14 -7.01 -19.13
C LYS A 243 21.04 -6.91 -20.36
N GLU A 244 20.57 -6.24 -21.40
CA GLU A 244 21.34 -6.05 -22.65
C GLU A 244 22.63 -5.23 -22.43
N ARG A 245 22.53 -4.20 -21.57
CA ARG A 245 23.63 -3.24 -21.30
C ARG A 245 24.54 -3.65 -20.14
N GLY A 246 24.23 -4.75 -19.40
CA GLY A 246 24.96 -5.12 -18.20
C GLY A 246 24.87 -4.03 -17.13
N LYS A 247 23.67 -3.65 -16.73
CA LYS A 247 23.38 -2.59 -15.77
C LYS A 247 22.48 -3.11 -14.63
N TYR A 248 22.36 -2.34 -13.55
CA TYR A 248 21.58 -2.73 -12.40
C TYR A 248 20.16 -2.14 -12.41
N VAL A 249 19.22 -2.89 -11.82
CA VAL A 249 17.84 -2.45 -11.58
C VAL A 249 17.51 -2.59 -10.09
N LEU A 250 16.81 -1.61 -9.56
CA LEU A 250 16.11 -1.69 -8.29
C LEU A 250 14.61 -1.82 -8.56
N TRP A 251 13.97 -2.63 -7.75
CA TRP A 251 12.55 -2.96 -7.90
C TRP A 251 11.73 -2.40 -6.75
N TYR A 252 10.53 -1.93 -7.07
CA TYR A 252 9.63 -1.30 -6.13
C TYR A 252 8.37 -2.15 -5.89
N ASN A 253 7.82 -2.13 -4.69
CA ASN A 253 6.56 -2.74 -4.24
C ASN A 253 6.55 -4.25 -4.01
N THR A 254 7.26 -5.05 -4.78
CA THR A 254 7.14 -6.52 -4.77
C THR A 254 8.50 -7.19 -4.89
N ASP A 255 8.57 -8.51 -4.75
CA ASP A 255 9.79 -9.27 -5.05
C ASP A 255 10.07 -9.31 -6.56
N GLY A 256 11.09 -8.58 -6.99
CA GLY A 256 11.55 -8.54 -8.37
C GLY A 256 12.66 -9.53 -8.70
N TYR A 257 13.30 -10.15 -7.74
CA TYR A 257 14.50 -10.96 -7.95
C TYR A 257 14.29 -12.20 -8.84
N SER A 258 13.06 -12.72 -8.89
CA SER A 258 12.72 -13.84 -9.77
C SER A 258 12.58 -13.47 -11.25
N ILE A 259 12.51 -12.17 -11.56
CA ILE A 259 12.29 -11.67 -12.93
C ILE A 259 13.60 -11.72 -13.73
N ASP A 260 14.67 -11.13 -13.17
CA ASP A 260 16.00 -11.16 -13.78
C ASP A 260 17.12 -10.95 -12.76
N SER A 261 18.29 -11.49 -13.05
CA SER A 261 19.46 -11.39 -12.18
C SER A 261 20.04 -9.97 -12.07
N HIS A 262 19.72 -9.05 -12.97
CA HIS A 262 20.15 -7.65 -12.89
C HIS A 262 19.37 -6.84 -11.86
N ILE A 263 18.28 -7.41 -11.31
CA ILE A 263 17.58 -6.81 -10.17
C ILE A 263 18.36 -7.14 -8.88
N VAL A 264 18.97 -6.12 -8.29
CA VAL A 264 19.88 -6.25 -7.16
C VAL A 264 19.36 -5.60 -5.88
N GLY A 265 18.12 -5.14 -5.88
CA GLY A 265 17.42 -4.61 -4.70
C GLY A 265 15.92 -4.61 -4.91
N SER A 266 15.16 -5.13 -3.96
CA SER A 266 13.70 -5.17 -4.00
C SER A 266 13.13 -4.65 -2.69
N GLY A 267 12.36 -3.57 -2.80
CA GLY A 267 11.56 -3.04 -1.72
C GLY A 267 10.14 -3.60 -1.75
N LEU A 268 9.53 -3.75 -0.59
CA LEU A 268 8.20 -4.33 -0.45
C LEU A 268 7.20 -3.34 0.15
N LEU A 269 6.04 -3.25 -0.46
CA LEU A 269 4.81 -2.85 0.20
C LEU A 269 4.02 -4.13 0.52
N LEU A 270 3.77 -4.40 1.79
CA LEU A 270 3.09 -5.61 2.23
C LEU A 270 1.56 -5.45 2.09
N ALA A 271 1.12 -5.29 0.84
CA ALA A 271 -0.28 -5.00 0.50
C ALA A 271 -1.21 -6.16 0.85
N ASP A 272 -0.77 -7.40 0.69
CA ASP A 272 -1.53 -8.60 1.09
C ASP A 272 -1.72 -8.68 2.61
N LYS A 273 -0.70 -8.35 3.39
CA LYS A 273 -0.77 -8.24 4.85
C LYS A 273 -1.76 -7.16 5.26
N ALA A 274 -1.65 -5.97 4.67
CA ALA A 274 -2.54 -4.86 4.95
C ALA A 274 -4.00 -5.22 4.64
N ALA A 275 -4.25 -5.80 3.48
CA ALA A 275 -5.58 -6.22 3.08
C ALA A 275 -6.13 -7.31 4.01
N TYR A 276 -5.32 -8.31 4.36
CA TYR A 276 -5.73 -9.37 5.27
C TYR A 276 -6.08 -8.82 6.67
N GLU A 277 -5.18 -8.05 7.29
CA GLU A 277 -5.38 -7.58 8.66
C GLU A 277 -6.55 -6.59 8.78
N TRP A 278 -6.72 -5.70 7.80
CA TRP A 278 -7.80 -4.73 7.81
C TRP A 278 -9.14 -5.36 7.50
N THR A 279 -9.20 -6.32 6.59
CA THR A 279 -10.42 -7.10 6.34
C THR A 279 -10.82 -7.87 7.59
N LYS A 280 -9.86 -8.53 8.26
CA LYS A 280 -10.11 -9.24 9.50
C LYS A 280 -10.68 -8.32 10.58
N LYS A 281 -10.06 -7.16 10.81
CA LYS A 281 -10.58 -6.15 11.74
C LYS A 281 -11.98 -5.65 11.36
N ALA A 282 -12.26 -5.50 10.07
CA ALA A 282 -13.58 -5.08 9.61
C ALA A 282 -14.65 -6.14 9.89
N LEU A 283 -14.34 -7.42 9.68
CA LEU A 283 -15.23 -8.55 9.96
C LEU A 283 -15.42 -8.80 11.47
N GLU A 284 -14.38 -8.57 12.27
CA GLU A 284 -14.45 -8.63 13.75
C GLU A 284 -15.12 -7.40 14.37
N GLY A 285 -15.46 -6.37 13.59
CA GLY A 285 -16.05 -5.12 14.09
C GLY A 285 -15.07 -4.24 14.88
N THR A 286 -13.77 -4.49 14.76
CA THR A 286 -12.70 -3.76 15.47
C THR A 286 -11.99 -2.72 14.60
N LEU A 287 -12.33 -2.64 13.31
CA LEU A 287 -11.78 -1.61 12.43
C LEU A 287 -12.38 -0.25 12.78
N GLU A 288 -11.50 0.72 13.05
CA GLU A 288 -11.92 2.08 13.33
C GLU A 288 -12.17 2.85 12.02
N TYR A 289 -13.45 3.09 11.74
CA TYR A 289 -13.85 3.99 10.66
C TYR A 289 -13.64 5.46 11.06
N ASN A 290 -13.74 6.38 10.09
CA ASN A 290 -13.45 7.81 10.27
C ASN A 290 -11.98 8.11 10.60
N LYS A 291 -11.10 7.17 10.28
CA LYS A 291 -9.65 7.29 10.48
C LYS A 291 -8.87 7.14 9.19
N ALA A 292 -7.80 7.92 9.12
CA ALA A 292 -6.76 7.79 8.11
C ALA A 292 -5.42 7.55 8.80
N ILE A 293 -4.68 6.54 8.37
CA ILE A 293 -3.35 6.26 8.94
C ILE A 293 -2.28 6.19 7.84
N THR A 294 -1.06 6.49 8.22
CA THR A 294 0.13 6.23 7.41
C THR A 294 0.92 5.12 8.08
N VAL A 295 1.29 4.10 7.34
CA VAL A 295 2.04 2.94 7.83
C VAL A 295 3.35 2.79 7.07
N GLY A 296 4.40 2.43 7.77
CA GLY A 296 5.74 2.35 7.22
C GLY A 296 6.50 1.11 7.66
N VAL A 297 7.81 1.25 7.68
CA VAL A 297 8.74 0.22 8.14
C VAL A 297 8.52 -0.11 9.61
N LYS A 298 8.30 0.91 10.45
CA LYS A 298 8.08 0.75 11.89
C LYS A 298 6.83 -0.07 12.20
N GLU A 299 5.76 0.15 11.47
CA GLU A 299 4.49 -0.57 11.61
C GLU A 299 4.55 -1.97 10.94
N GLY A 300 5.63 -2.28 10.23
CA GLY A 300 5.84 -3.57 9.57
C GLY A 300 4.99 -3.77 8.32
N TYR A 301 4.70 -2.70 7.57
CA TYR A 301 4.01 -2.75 6.28
C TYR A 301 4.90 -2.39 5.09
N ILE A 302 6.12 -1.94 5.37
CA ILE A 302 7.18 -1.74 4.38
C ILE A 302 8.38 -2.57 4.81
N ASP A 303 9.01 -3.26 3.86
CA ASP A 303 10.20 -4.05 4.10
C ASP A 303 11.16 -3.99 2.89
N PHE A 304 12.32 -4.60 3.06
CA PHE A 304 13.34 -4.78 2.03
C PHE A 304 13.81 -6.23 2.05
N ILE A 305 13.82 -6.88 0.88
CA ILE A 305 14.23 -8.28 0.77
C ILE A 305 15.77 -8.38 0.79
N SER A 306 16.33 -8.71 1.92
CA SER A 306 17.78 -8.82 2.14
C SER A 306 18.31 -10.26 2.15
N ASP A 307 17.44 -11.26 2.20
CA ASP A 307 17.78 -12.68 2.28
C ASP A 307 17.75 -13.42 0.92
N ASN A 308 17.47 -12.69 -0.17
CA ASN A 308 17.45 -13.27 -1.50
C ASN A 308 18.87 -13.59 -2.01
N LYS A 309 19.03 -14.76 -2.64
CA LYS A 309 20.32 -15.23 -3.16
C LYS A 309 20.97 -14.29 -4.17
N ASN A 310 20.19 -13.62 -5.02
CA ASN A 310 20.70 -12.64 -5.99
C ASN A 310 21.29 -11.43 -5.27
N TYR A 311 20.58 -10.88 -4.28
CA TYR A 311 21.06 -9.78 -3.47
C TYR A 311 22.36 -10.14 -2.74
N ILE A 312 22.36 -11.25 -2.01
CA ILE A 312 23.52 -11.71 -1.24
C ILE A 312 24.75 -11.97 -2.13
N LYS A 313 24.53 -12.51 -3.33
CA LYS A 313 25.63 -12.84 -4.26
C LYS A 313 26.22 -11.61 -4.94
N GLN A 314 25.41 -10.63 -5.30
CA GLN A 314 25.82 -9.54 -6.17
C GLN A 314 26.18 -8.27 -5.42
N VAL A 315 25.49 -7.98 -4.32
CA VAL A 315 25.74 -6.77 -3.51
C VAL A 315 26.84 -7.07 -2.49
N SER A 316 27.80 -6.14 -2.36
CA SER A 316 28.92 -6.36 -1.44
C SER A 316 28.45 -6.45 0.04
N PRO A 317 29.16 -7.19 0.92
CA PRO A 317 28.80 -7.32 2.33
C PRO A 317 28.68 -5.98 3.04
N GLU A 318 29.50 -5.00 2.67
CA GLU A 318 29.50 -3.66 3.26
C GLU A 318 28.20 -2.92 2.94
N ILE A 319 27.74 -3.01 1.69
CA ILE A 319 26.46 -2.43 1.24
C ILE A 319 25.28 -3.16 1.91
N GLN A 320 25.34 -4.48 1.99
CA GLN A 320 24.32 -5.26 2.70
C GLN A 320 24.21 -4.86 4.17
N GLN A 321 25.33 -4.70 4.86
CA GLN A 321 25.36 -4.27 6.26
C GLN A 321 24.81 -2.85 6.44
N ALA A 322 25.20 -1.91 5.59
CA ALA A 322 24.70 -0.53 5.65
C ALA A 322 23.19 -0.46 5.41
N GLN A 323 22.67 -1.25 4.45
CA GLN A 323 21.23 -1.34 4.18
C GLN A 323 20.46 -1.95 5.36
N SER A 324 21.02 -3.00 6.00
CA SER A 324 20.43 -3.59 7.20
C SER A 324 20.40 -2.61 8.38
N GLN A 325 21.47 -1.86 8.61
CA GLN A 325 21.52 -0.83 9.66
C GLN A 325 20.48 0.28 9.41
N LEU A 326 20.30 0.68 8.15
CA LEU A 326 19.29 1.66 7.78
C LEU A 326 17.87 1.16 8.07
N MET A 327 17.57 -0.10 7.70
CA MET A 327 16.30 -0.74 8.03
C MET A 327 16.06 -0.80 9.54
N ASP A 328 17.07 -1.15 10.32
CA ASP A 328 16.97 -1.21 11.80
C ASP A 328 16.65 0.16 12.40
N ARG A 329 17.27 1.23 11.90
CA ARG A 329 16.99 2.60 12.35
C ARG A 329 15.54 3.02 12.06
N LEU A 330 15.00 2.67 10.89
CA LEU A 330 13.61 2.91 10.56
C LEU A 330 12.67 2.07 11.45
N LYS A 331 12.94 0.78 11.61
CA LYS A 331 12.16 -0.13 12.49
C LYS A 331 12.10 0.38 13.94
N LYS A 332 13.19 0.91 14.46
CA LYS A 332 13.27 1.49 15.81
C LYS A 332 12.70 2.91 15.92
N GLY A 333 12.40 3.56 14.79
CA GLY A 333 11.96 4.95 14.75
C GLY A 333 13.08 5.96 15.06
N GLU A 334 14.34 5.54 14.97
CA GLU A 334 15.53 6.41 15.11
C GLU A 334 15.73 7.31 13.87
N LEU A 335 15.18 6.89 12.74
CA LEU A 335 15.03 7.67 11.53
C LEU A 335 13.54 7.70 11.16
N THR A 336 13.02 8.88 10.96
CA THR A 336 11.63 9.09 10.55
C THR A 336 11.57 9.93 9.28
N LEU A 337 10.77 9.50 8.34
CA LEU A 337 10.54 10.17 7.06
C LEU A 337 9.03 10.39 6.93
N SER A 338 8.57 11.59 7.29
CA SER A 338 7.14 11.87 7.28
C SER A 338 6.60 12.02 5.86
N MET A 339 5.44 11.42 5.60
CA MET A 339 4.68 11.67 4.39
C MET A 339 4.19 13.12 4.37
N PRO A 340 4.32 13.83 3.25
CA PRO A 340 3.74 15.16 3.12
C PRO A 340 2.20 15.10 3.13
N LYS A 341 1.58 16.23 3.42
CA LYS A 341 0.16 16.43 3.07
C LYS A 341 0.09 16.60 1.55
N LEU A 342 -0.57 15.69 0.88
CA LEU A 342 -0.71 15.64 -0.57
C LEU A 342 -2.15 15.94 -0.95
#